data_0247586f7e914a0a3f4fd9f01bc89db4
#
_entry.id   0247586f7e914a0a3f4fd9f01bc89db4
#
_cell.length_a   1.000
_cell.length_b   1.000
_cell.length_c   1.000
_cell.angle_alpha   90.00
_cell.angle_beta   90.00
_cell.angle_gamma   90.00
#
_symmetry.space_group_name_H-M   'P 1'
#
loop_
_entity.id
_entity.type
_entity.pdbx_description
1 polymer ?
#
loop_
_entity_poly.entity_id
_entity_poly.type
_entity_poly.pdbx_seq_one_letter_code
_entity_poly.pdbx_strand_id
1 'polypeptide(L)'
;TSSVTTTGTTIFVSTPDETELASAKFQQEIREHIVKALRKEAKSYLPRRLKYLAEKYDFSYSSTKLTHASSRWGSCSSTGTISMNISLMKLPFELIDYVLIHELSHTKFMNHSDYFSQLVKTYEPNYIKYRRELKNHSPNV
;
A
#
# COMPACT_ATOMS: atom_id res chain seq x y z
N THR A 1 17.27 -27.25 -10.59
CA THR A 1 16.93 -26.47 -9.41
C THR A 1 16.53 -25.04 -9.78
N SER A 2 15.71 -24.44 -8.95
CA SER A 2 15.24 -23.07 -9.14
C SER A 2 15.85 -22.13 -8.12
N SER A 3 16.06 -20.88 -8.51
CA SER A 3 16.54 -19.87 -7.59
C SER A 3 15.78 -18.57 -7.76
N VAL A 4 15.69 -17.80 -6.67
CA VAL A 4 15.05 -16.47 -6.66
C VAL A 4 16.00 -15.52 -5.94
N THR A 5 16.30 -14.40 -6.60
CA THR A 5 17.12 -13.34 -6.02
C THR A 5 16.39 -12.01 -6.10
N THR A 6 16.68 -11.12 -5.15
CA THR A 6 16.05 -9.81 -5.06
C THR A 6 17.10 -8.72 -4.99
N THR A 7 16.94 -7.67 -5.80
CA THR A 7 17.78 -6.47 -5.76
C THR A 7 16.85 -5.25 -5.78
N GLY A 8 16.80 -4.52 -4.65
CA GLY A 8 15.83 -3.44 -4.49
C GLY A 8 14.41 -3.98 -4.62
N THR A 9 13.62 -3.45 -5.56
CA THR A 9 12.28 -3.94 -5.88
C THR A 9 12.25 -4.93 -7.03
N THR A 10 13.40 -5.24 -7.63
CA THR A 10 13.50 -6.16 -8.77
C THR A 10 13.73 -7.57 -8.27
N ILE A 11 12.93 -8.51 -8.76
CA ILE A 11 13.05 -9.92 -8.42
C ILE A 11 13.45 -10.69 -9.68
N PHE A 12 14.56 -11.42 -9.57
CA PHE A 12 15.06 -12.24 -10.66
C PHE A 12 14.74 -13.70 -10.36
N VAL A 13 14.06 -14.35 -11.30
CA VAL A 13 13.70 -15.76 -11.18
C VAL A 13 14.50 -16.55 -12.20
N SER A 14 15.26 -17.55 -11.71
CA SER A 14 16.02 -18.44 -12.56
C SER A 14 15.53 -19.87 -12.33
N THR A 15 15.13 -20.53 -13.41
CA THR A 15 14.63 -21.90 -13.35
C THR A 15 15.14 -22.73 -14.52
N PRO A 16 15.66 -23.96 -14.27
CA PRO A 16 16.15 -24.83 -15.35
C PRO A 16 15.05 -25.47 -16.18
N ASP A 17 13.81 -25.60 -15.67
CA ASP A 17 12.71 -26.12 -16.46
C ASP A 17 11.35 -25.56 -15.99
N GLU A 18 10.36 -25.64 -16.91
CA GLU A 18 9.02 -25.11 -16.66
C GLU A 18 8.22 -25.93 -15.64
N THR A 19 8.56 -27.21 -15.47
CA THR A 19 7.89 -28.05 -14.50
C THR A 19 8.13 -27.55 -13.08
N GLU A 20 9.36 -27.15 -12.77
CA GLU A 20 9.67 -26.55 -11.48
C GLU A 20 8.96 -25.21 -11.29
N LEU A 21 8.92 -24.38 -12.35
CA LEU A 21 8.23 -23.09 -12.29
C LEU A 21 6.73 -23.26 -11.99
N ALA A 22 6.12 -24.33 -12.49
CA ALA A 22 4.71 -24.62 -12.27
C ALA A 22 4.43 -25.27 -10.90
N SER A 23 5.46 -25.69 -10.15
CA SER A 23 5.25 -26.33 -8.86
C SER A 23 4.67 -25.36 -7.84
N ALA A 24 3.78 -25.82 -6.98
CA ALA A 24 3.17 -25.00 -5.93
C ALA A 24 4.22 -24.47 -4.96
N LYS A 25 5.25 -25.27 -4.63
CA LYS A 25 6.33 -24.87 -3.74
C LYS A 25 7.13 -23.72 -4.33
N PHE A 26 7.45 -23.80 -5.62
CA PHE A 26 8.22 -22.72 -6.29
C PHE A 26 7.41 -21.44 -6.39
N GLN A 27 6.11 -21.54 -6.69
CA GLN A 27 5.21 -20.39 -6.72
C GLN A 27 5.15 -19.71 -5.35
N GLN A 28 5.15 -20.47 -4.27
CA GLN A 28 5.15 -19.93 -2.93
C GLN A 28 6.46 -19.21 -2.60
N GLU A 29 7.61 -19.76 -3.01
CA GLU A 29 8.90 -19.11 -2.83
C GLU A 29 8.96 -17.76 -3.54
N ILE A 30 8.46 -17.69 -4.77
CA ILE A 30 8.38 -16.45 -5.52
C ILE A 30 7.52 -15.42 -4.75
N ARG A 31 6.35 -15.85 -4.27
CA ARG A 31 5.45 -14.97 -3.52
C ARG A 31 6.09 -14.43 -2.25
N GLU A 32 6.80 -15.28 -1.51
CA GLU A 32 7.51 -14.87 -0.29
C GLU A 32 8.58 -13.82 -0.58
N HIS A 33 9.31 -13.97 -1.68
CA HIS A 33 10.30 -12.98 -2.09
C HIS A 33 9.67 -11.65 -2.50
N ILE A 34 8.52 -11.70 -3.17
CA ILE A 34 7.77 -10.50 -3.54
C ILE A 34 7.30 -9.76 -2.29
N VAL A 35 6.71 -10.48 -1.34
CA VAL A 35 6.24 -9.90 -0.07
C VAL A 35 7.39 -9.26 0.68
N LYS A 36 8.53 -9.94 0.76
CA LYS A 36 9.71 -9.42 1.44
C LYS A 36 10.23 -8.13 0.79
N ALA A 37 10.27 -8.08 -0.54
CA ALA A 37 10.70 -6.90 -1.28
C ALA A 37 9.74 -5.73 -1.06
N LEU A 38 8.42 -5.98 -1.13
CA LEU A 38 7.42 -4.96 -0.90
C LEU A 38 7.50 -4.42 0.53
N ARG A 39 7.69 -5.30 1.52
CA ARG A 39 7.81 -4.88 2.92
C ARG A 39 9.02 -4.00 3.15
N LYS A 40 10.14 -4.31 2.53
CA LYS A 40 11.36 -3.50 2.62
C LYS A 40 11.13 -2.09 2.05
N GLU A 41 10.53 -2.02 0.86
CA GLU A 41 10.20 -0.76 0.21
C GLU A 41 9.19 0.05 1.03
N ALA A 42 8.12 -0.60 1.49
CA ALA A 42 7.07 0.05 2.26
C ALA A 42 7.61 0.63 3.56
N LYS A 43 8.46 -0.12 4.24
CA LYS A 43 9.08 0.31 5.50
C LYS A 43 9.94 1.56 5.31
N SER A 44 10.59 1.68 4.16
CA SER A 44 11.41 2.85 3.82
C SER A 44 10.58 4.06 3.38
N TYR A 45 9.50 3.83 2.62
CA TYR A 45 8.76 4.91 1.94
C TYR A 45 7.50 5.36 2.68
N LEU A 46 6.63 4.42 3.07
CA LEU A 46 5.28 4.76 3.51
C LEU A 46 5.22 5.61 4.79
N PRO A 47 5.95 5.27 5.86
CA PRO A 47 5.89 6.12 7.06
C PRO A 47 6.40 7.53 6.82
N ARG A 48 7.42 7.70 6.01
CA ARG A 48 7.95 9.01 5.65
C ARG A 48 6.98 9.83 4.83
N ARG A 49 6.34 9.17 3.85
CA ARG A 49 5.39 9.86 2.97
C ARG A 49 4.16 10.27 3.76
N LEU A 50 3.66 9.39 4.63
CA LEU A 50 2.54 9.71 5.51
C LEU A 50 2.84 10.92 6.39
N LYS A 51 4.02 10.94 6.99
CA LYS A 51 4.46 12.05 7.83
C LYS A 51 4.53 13.35 7.04
N TYR A 52 5.08 13.31 5.83
CA TYR A 52 5.16 14.46 4.96
C TYR A 52 3.78 15.02 4.64
N LEU A 53 2.84 14.16 4.25
CA LEU A 53 1.47 14.58 3.92
C LEU A 53 0.73 15.11 5.14
N ALA A 54 0.92 14.47 6.30
CA ALA A 54 0.29 14.91 7.55
C ALA A 54 0.78 16.30 7.95
N GLU A 55 2.07 16.56 7.85
CA GLU A 55 2.63 17.88 8.16
C GLU A 55 2.17 18.93 7.15
N LYS A 56 2.15 18.57 5.87
CA LYS A 56 1.75 19.49 4.79
C LYS A 56 0.31 19.93 4.91
N TYR A 57 -0.60 19.02 5.31
CA TYR A 57 -2.04 19.27 5.34
C TYR A 57 -2.61 19.36 6.75
N ASP A 58 -1.76 19.42 7.75
CA ASP A 58 -2.14 19.60 9.15
C ASP A 58 -3.03 18.48 9.68
N PHE A 59 -2.61 17.24 9.45
CA PHE A 59 -3.21 16.05 10.07
C PHE A 59 -2.35 15.57 11.22
N SER A 60 -3.00 14.97 12.22
CA SER A 60 -2.32 14.31 13.33
C SER A 60 -2.74 12.85 13.41
N TYR A 61 -1.78 11.96 13.66
CA TYR A 61 -2.03 10.54 13.89
C TYR A 61 -1.13 10.07 15.03
N SER A 62 -1.51 8.98 15.69
CA SER A 62 -0.78 8.51 16.88
C SER A 62 0.33 7.53 16.56
N SER A 63 0.13 6.62 15.61
CA SER A 63 1.11 5.61 15.24
C SER A 63 0.81 5.04 13.86
N THR A 64 1.75 4.24 13.34
CA THR A 64 1.60 3.59 12.04
C THR A 64 1.88 2.09 12.16
N LYS A 65 1.26 1.32 11.27
CA LYS A 65 1.53 -0.10 11.09
C LYS A 65 1.66 -0.41 9.62
N LEU A 66 2.48 -1.40 9.30
CA LEU A 66 2.51 -2.00 7.97
C LEU A 66 1.75 -3.32 8.02
N THR A 67 0.93 -3.56 7.00
CA THR A 67 0.11 -4.76 6.91
C THR A 67 0.29 -5.42 5.55
N HIS A 68 -0.18 -6.66 5.45
CA HIS A 68 -0.30 -7.34 4.17
C HIS A 68 -1.68 -8.00 4.12
N ALA A 69 -2.70 -7.16 3.97
CA ALA A 69 -4.08 -7.61 3.86
C ALA A 69 -4.44 -7.88 2.40
N SER A 70 -5.40 -8.76 2.17
CA SER A 70 -5.82 -9.12 0.82
C SER A 70 -6.90 -8.20 0.25
N SER A 71 -7.59 -7.42 1.08
CA SER A 71 -8.76 -6.63 0.66
C SER A 71 -8.67 -5.14 0.94
N ARG A 72 -7.78 -4.69 1.82
CA ARG A 72 -7.69 -3.28 2.21
C ARG A 72 -6.32 -2.71 1.87
N TRP A 73 -6.31 -1.52 1.26
CA TRP A 73 -5.08 -0.78 1.03
C TRP A 73 -4.59 -0.06 2.29
N GLY A 74 -5.49 0.30 3.18
CA GLY A 74 -5.15 0.95 4.43
C GLY A 74 -6.34 1.00 5.37
N SER A 75 -6.11 1.47 6.59
CA SER A 75 -7.16 1.70 7.57
C SER A 75 -6.70 2.73 8.59
N CYS A 76 -7.67 3.29 9.30
CA CYS A 76 -7.40 4.20 10.40
C CYS A 76 -8.27 3.80 11.58
N SER A 77 -7.64 3.57 12.74
CA SER A 77 -8.39 3.25 13.95
C SER A 77 -8.96 4.52 14.60
N SER A 78 -9.92 4.34 15.49
CA SER A 78 -10.51 5.46 16.25
C SER A 78 -9.48 6.16 17.15
N THR A 79 -8.38 5.51 17.47
CA THR A 79 -7.30 6.08 18.28
C THR A 79 -6.19 6.72 17.46
N GLY A 80 -6.33 6.76 16.14
CA GLY A 80 -5.37 7.43 15.25
C GLY A 80 -4.22 6.57 14.77
N THR A 81 -4.31 5.25 14.87
CA THR A 81 -3.33 4.35 14.26
C THR A 81 -3.66 4.15 12.79
N ILE A 82 -2.71 4.46 11.92
CA ILE A 82 -2.87 4.29 10.47
C ILE A 82 -2.11 3.05 10.04
N SER A 83 -2.86 2.10 9.46
CA SER A 83 -2.31 0.88 8.88
C SER A 83 -2.17 1.06 7.38
N MET A 84 -1.01 0.71 6.85
CA MET A 84 -0.69 0.86 5.43
C MET A 84 -0.29 -0.50 4.87
N ASN A 85 -0.95 -0.91 3.79
CA ASN A 85 -0.64 -2.18 3.15
C ASN A 85 0.67 -2.06 2.38
N ILE A 86 1.56 -3.03 2.56
CA ILE A 86 2.83 -3.06 1.82
C ILE A 86 2.62 -3.12 0.31
N SER A 87 1.48 -3.65 -0.14
CA SER A 87 1.12 -3.70 -1.56
C SER A 87 0.87 -2.32 -2.16
N LEU A 88 0.76 -1.26 -1.35
CA LEU A 88 0.74 0.10 -1.85
C LEU A 88 1.95 0.40 -2.74
N MET A 89 3.07 -0.26 -2.48
CA MET A 89 4.30 -0.07 -3.27
C MET A 89 4.16 -0.54 -4.72
N LYS A 90 3.10 -1.26 -5.07
CA LYS A 90 2.78 -1.64 -6.44
C LYS A 90 2.03 -0.55 -7.21
N LEU A 91 1.53 0.46 -6.51
CA LEU A 91 0.69 1.50 -7.09
C LEU A 91 1.52 2.69 -7.61
N PRO A 92 0.99 3.42 -8.61
CA PRO A 92 1.53 4.74 -8.94
C PRO A 92 1.52 5.67 -7.73
N PHE A 93 2.45 6.61 -7.68
CA PHE A 93 2.60 7.50 -6.52
C PHE A 93 1.32 8.30 -6.22
N GLU A 94 0.59 8.75 -7.24
CA GLU A 94 -0.64 9.50 -7.03
C GLU A 94 -1.73 8.67 -6.36
N LEU A 95 -1.78 7.36 -6.60
CA LEU A 95 -2.71 6.46 -5.92
C LEU A 95 -2.28 6.18 -4.49
N ILE A 96 -0.97 6.07 -4.25
CA ILE A 96 -0.43 5.93 -2.89
C ILE A 96 -0.85 7.14 -2.07
N ASP A 97 -0.59 8.35 -2.57
CA ASP A 97 -0.94 9.59 -1.87
C ASP A 97 -2.44 9.68 -1.61
N TYR A 98 -3.25 9.29 -2.58
CA TYR A 98 -4.70 9.26 -2.39
C TYR A 98 -5.10 8.37 -1.21
N VAL A 99 -4.56 7.15 -1.14
CA VAL A 99 -4.86 6.24 -0.04
C VAL A 99 -4.40 6.82 1.30
N LEU A 100 -3.19 7.37 1.35
CA LEU A 100 -2.66 7.95 2.59
C LEU A 100 -3.50 9.14 3.05
N ILE A 101 -3.92 10.00 2.14
CA ILE A 101 -4.80 11.15 2.46
C ILE A 101 -6.17 10.66 2.91
N HIS A 102 -6.70 9.62 2.28
CA HIS A 102 -7.95 9.00 2.67
C HIS A 102 -7.90 8.54 4.14
N GLU A 103 -6.82 7.83 4.51
CA GLU A 103 -6.67 7.36 5.89
C GLU A 103 -6.41 8.50 6.88
N LEU A 104 -5.60 9.48 6.50
CA LEU A 104 -5.38 10.67 7.33
C LEU A 104 -6.69 11.44 7.57
N SER A 105 -7.55 11.51 6.57
CA SER A 105 -8.84 12.19 6.69
C SER A 105 -9.75 11.52 7.73
N HIS A 106 -9.60 10.21 7.94
CA HIS A 106 -10.31 9.50 9.00
C HIS A 106 -9.88 9.92 10.41
N THR A 107 -8.73 10.55 10.58
CA THR A 107 -8.37 11.11 11.89
C THR A 107 -9.27 12.27 12.29
N LYS A 108 -9.94 12.89 11.32
CA LYS A 108 -10.89 13.98 11.58
C LYS A 108 -12.35 13.53 11.42
N PHE A 109 -12.64 12.65 10.49
CA PHE A 109 -13.99 12.14 10.22
C PHE A 109 -13.94 10.64 10.00
N MET A 110 -14.37 9.85 11.01
CA MET A 110 -14.31 8.38 10.93
C MET A 110 -15.26 7.80 9.90
N ASN A 111 -16.43 8.40 9.72
CA ASN A 111 -17.43 7.94 8.75
C ASN A 111 -17.19 8.56 7.38
N HIS A 112 -17.59 7.85 6.33
CA HIS A 112 -17.54 8.36 4.96
C HIS A 112 -18.70 9.33 4.69
N SER A 113 -18.77 10.38 5.51
CA SER A 113 -19.78 11.43 5.40
C SER A 113 -19.42 12.43 4.29
N ASP A 114 -20.31 13.38 4.02
CA ASP A 114 -20.01 14.47 3.10
C ASP A 114 -18.84 15.33 3.59
N TYR A 115 -18.70 15.50 4.90
CA TYR A 115 -17.56 16.22 5.48
C TYR A 115 -16.24 15.52 5.17
N PHE A 116 -16.23 14.19 5.29
CA PHE A 116 -15.06 13.39 4.93
C PHE A 116 -14.71 13.57 3.45
N SER A 117 -15.70 13.40 2.58
CA SER A 117 -15.48 13.52 1.14
C SER A 117 -15.00 14.91 0.73
N GLN A 118 -15.52 15.96 1.35
CA GLN A 118 -15.08 17.33 1.11
C GLN A 118 -13.62 17.54 1.56
N LEU A 119 -13.25 16.94 2.70
CA LEU A 119 -11.89 17.05 3.20
C LEU A 119 -10.91 16.36 2.24
N VAL A 120 -11.21 15.14 1.80
CA VAL A 120 -10.39 14.42 0.82
C VAL A 120 -10.27 15.25 -0.46
N LYS A 121 -11.38 15.78 -0.96
CA LYS A 121 -11.41 16.60 -2.18
C LYS A 121 -10.54 17.84 -2.06
N THR A 122 -10.45 18.44 -0.88
CA THR A 122 -9.64 19.63 -0.65
C THR A 122 -8.17 19.37 -1.01
N TYR A 123 -7.64 18.22 -0.65
CA TYR A 123 -6.24 17.88 -0.87
C TYR A 123 -6.02 17.00 -2.10
N GLU A 124 -7.08 16.33 -2.57
CA GLU A 124 -7.06 15.51 -3.78
C GLU A 124 -8.29 15.83 -4.62
N PRO A 125 -8.26 16.93 -5.40
CA PRO A 125 -9.41 17.31 -6.22
C PRO A 125 -9.89 16.22 -7.17
N ASN A 126 -8.98 15.34 -7.60
CA ASN A 126 -9.30 14.24 -8.51
C ASN A 126 -9.60 12.92 -7.78
N TYR A 127 -10.04 12.99 -6.51
CA TYR A 127 -10.22 11.79 -5.69
C TYR A 127 -11.18 10.75 -6.29
N ILE A 128 -12.20 11.20 -7.01
CA ILE A 128 -13.15 10.29 -7.66
C ILE A 128 -12.45 9.47 -8.75
N LYS A 129 -11.59 10.13 -9.53
CA LYS A 129 -10.77 9.46 -10.54
C LYS A 129 -9.84 8.44 -9.91
N TYR A 130 -9.14 8.81 -8.83
CA TYR A 130 -8.21 7.93 -8.14
C TYR A 130 -8.93 6.75 -7.49
N ARG A 131 -10.09 6.98 -6.89
CA ARG A 131 -10.92 5.91 -6.33
C ARG A 131 -11.33 4.91 -7.41
N ARG A 132 -11.68 5.39 -8.59
CA ARG A 132 -12.06 4.56 -9.73
C ARG A 132 -10.85 3.76 -10.24
N GLU A 133 -9.71 4.41 -10.39
CA GLU A 133 -8.47 3.75 -10.85
C GLU A 133 -8.02 2.67 -9.86
N LEU A 134 -8.16 2.93 -8.57
CA LEU A 134 -7.75 1.99 -7.53
C LEU A 134 -8.47 0.65 -7.63
N LYS A 135 -9.71 0.64 -8.14
CA LYS A 135 -10.48 -0.59 -8.36
C LYS A 135 -9.86 -1.52 -9.39
N ASN A 136 -8.97 -1.02 -10.24
CA ASN A 136 -8.25 -1.83 -11.22
C ASN A 136 -7.03 -2.53 -10.65
N HIS A 137 -6.74 -2.30 -9.38
CA HIS A 137 -5.61 -2.87 -8.67
C HIS A 137 -6.10 -3.75 -7.52
N SER A 138 -5.28 -4.72 -7.12
CA SER A 138 -5.58 -5.59 -5.99
C SER A 138 -4.40 -5.60 -5.02
N PRO A 139 -4.64 -5.56 -3.69
CA PRO A 139 -3.57 -5.72 -2.72
C PRO A 139 -3.00 -7.12 -2.64
N ASN A 140 -3.61 -8.10 -3.30
CA ASN A 140 -3.07 -9.46 -3.37
C ASN A 140 -1.76 -9.51 -4.14
N VAL A 141 -0.88 -10.39 -3.69
CA VAL A 141 0.40 -10.65 -4.33
C VAL A 141 0.41 -12.03 -4.98
#